data_d1ad96270cc08b59be4d96fd19fa5f88
#
_entry.id   d1ad96270cc08b59be4d96fd19fa5f88
#
_cell.length_a   1.000
_cell.length_b   1.000
_cell.length_c   1.000
_cell.angle_alpha   90.00
_cell.angle_beta   90.00
_cell.angle_gamma   90.00
#
_symmetry.space_group_name_H-M   'P 1'
#
loop_
_entity.id
_entity.type
_entity.pdbx_description
1 polymer ?
#
loop_
_entity_poly.entity_id
_entity_poly.type
_entity_poly.pdbx_seq_one_letter_code
_entity_poly.pdbx_strand_id
1 'polypeptide(L)'
;MKANRKNVIITILSVAVVILTVLLVVFALHFKEIKANDADIMNSFSNIQNELSQKNDEISEQNSIHESEKEELNRKISDLNRQISLKREQSAAAALLNPSPGSGGKTIYLTFDDGPSPNTPRIISILNSYGIKATFFVKNTSYNDYMKDIVNNGNVIALHSYTHDYKTIYSSDEAFYQDLQNISDLVYLQTGVRSNIMRFPGGGSNTVSKKYSPGIMTRLTQGVAERGYIYYDWNCSSGDAMKNTVPKETIVASCKKVPSASNVIVLLHDTGAKNTTVEALPEIIEYYLSCGYTFSTITADTPPVHHKVNN
;
A
#
# COMPACT_ATOMS: atom_id res chain seq x y z
N MET A 1 -15.03 -97.72 -34.50
CA MET A 1 -15.04 -96.28 -34.59
C MET A 1 -15.71 -95.59 -33.42
N LYS A 2 -16.73 -96.11 -32.72
CA LYS A 2 -17.43 -95.47 -31.59
C LYS A 2 -16.62 -95.38 -30.29
N ALA A 3 -15.73 -96.30 -29.94
CA ALA A 3 -14.92 -96.26 -28.69
C ALA A 3 -13.87 -95.16 -28.73
N ASN A 4 -13.30 -94.84 -29.87
CA ASN A 4 -12.27 -93.81 -30.01
C ASN A 4 -12.85 -92.40 -29.80
N ARG A 5 -14.09 -92.10 -30.17
CA ARG A 5 -14.76 -90.82 -29.93
C ARG A 5 -15.06 -90.57 -28.46
N LYS A 6 -15.44 -91.58 -27.71
CA LYS A 6 -15.69 -91.43 -26.24
C LYS A 6 -14.40 -91.05 -25.48
N ASN A 7 -13.29 -91.71 -25.80
CA ASN A 7 -12.02 -91.40 -25.13
C ASN A 7 -11.50 -90.02 -25.47
N VAL A 8 -11.69 -89.55 -26.71
CA VAL A 8 -11.33 -88.18 -27.11
C VAL A 8 -12.19 -87.11 -26.33
N ILE A 9 -13.47 -87.41 -26.26
CA ILE A 9 -14.38 -86.50 -25.50
C ILE A 9 -14.00 -86.44 -23.99
N ILE A 10 -13.70 -87.61 -23.39
CA ILE A 10 -13.25 -87.64 -21.96
C ILE A 10 -11.94 -86.91 -21.76
N THR A 11 -10.98 -87.04 -22.71
CA THR A 11 -9.70 -86.28 -22.61
C THR A 11 -9.90 -84.78 -22.77
N ILE A 12 -10.77 -84.35 -23.68
CA ILE A 12 -11.09 -82.91 -23.84
C ILE A 12 -11.77 -82.39 -22.60
N LEU A 13 -12.71 -83.09 -22.01
CA LEU A 13 -13.39 -82.70 -20.72
C LEU A 13 -12.44 -82.66 -19.56
N SER A 14 -11.51 -83.63 -19.43
CA SER A 14 -10.51 -83.60 -18.34
C SER A 14 -9.51 -82.45 -18.49
N VAL A 15 -9.08 -82.13 -19.72
CA VAL A 15 -8.24 -80.97 -19.96
C VAL A 15 -8.99 -79.66 -19.65
N ALA A 16 -10.27 -79.58 -20.07
CA ALA A 16 -11.09 -78.39 -19.75
C ALA A 16 -11.28 -78.20 -18.23
N VAL A 17 -11.51 -79.32 -17.49
CA VAL A 17 -11.59 -79.26 -16.02
C VAL A 17 -10.29 -78.81 -15.38
N VAL A 18 -9.13 -79.28 -15.85
CA VAL A 18 -7.80 -78.84 -15.35
C VAL A 18 -7.57 -77.34 -15.64
N ILE A 19 -7.88 -76.87 -16.84
CA ILE A 19 -7.77 -75.44 -17.19
C ILE A 19 -8.70 -74.61 -16.29
N LEU A 20 -9.93 -75.03 -16.10
CA LEU A 20 -10.86 -74.28 -15.24
C LEU A 20 -10.41 -74.22 -13.78
N THR A 21 -9.82 -75.35 -13.28
CA THR A 21 -9.26 -75.39 -11.93
C THR A 21 -8.09 -74.45 -11.75
N VAL A 22 -7.19 -74.42 -12.75
CA VAL A 22 -6.05 -73.48 -12.76
C VAL A 22 -6.52 -72.00 -12.78
N LEU A 23 -7.50 -71.69 -13.64
CA LEU A 23 -8.10 -70.35 -13.70
C LEU A 23 -8.73 -69.92 -12.38
N LEU A 24 -9.46 -70.86 -11.72
CA LEU A 24 -10.04 -70.57 -10.40
C LEU A 24 -8.99 -70.34 -9.32
N VAL A 25 -7.89 -71.09 -9.35
CA VAL A 25 -6.79 -70.87 -8.39
C VAL A 25 -6.11 -69.52 -8.66
N VAL A 26 -5.80 -69.16 -9.91
CA VAL A 26 -5.23 -67.88 -10.29
C VAL A 26 -6.16 -66.72 -9.87
N PHE A 27 -7.46 -66.87 -10.13
CA PHE A 27 -8.48 -65.88 -9.70
C PHE A 27 -8.50 -65.72 -8.17
N ALA A 28 -8.50 -66.83 -7.40
CA ALA A 28 -8.50 -66.79 -5.97
C ALA A 28 -7.24 -66.13 -5.38
N LEU A 29 -6.07 -66.37 -5.98
CA LEU A 29 -4.80 -65.71 -5.59
C LEU A 29 -4.85 -64.21 -5.87
N HIS A 30 -5.32 -63.83 -7.06
CA HIS A 30 -5.44 -62.41 -7.43
C HIS A 30 -6.45 -61.64 -6.58
N PHE A 31 -7.57 -62.29 -6.24
CA PHE A 31 -8.60 -61.73 -5.34
C PHE A 31 -8.07 -61.53 -3.92
N LYS A 32 -7.22 -62.45 -3.45
CA LYS A 32 -6.54 -62.30 -2.16
C LYS A 32 -5.56 -61.15 -2.10
N GLU A 33 -4.81 -60.95 -3.24
CA GLU A 33 -3.89 -59.81 -3.38
C GLU A 33 -4.63 -58.49 -3.43
N ILE A 34 -5.74 -58.38 -4.16
CA ILE A 34 -6.60 -57.17 -4.18
C ILE A 34 -7.11 -56.84 -2.78
N LYS A 35 -7.63 -57.84 -2.04
CA LYS A 35 -8.09 -57.60 -0.64
C LYS A 35 -6.97 -57.14 0.31
N ALA A 36 -5.75 -57.62 0.14
CA ALA A 36 -4.61 -57.18 0.92
C ALA A 36 -4.28 -55.73 0.63
N ASN A 37 -4.22 -55.34 -0.67
CA ASN A 37 -4.01 -53.94 -1.06
C ASN A 37 -5.12 -53.00 -0.57
N ASP A 38 -6.41 -53.42 -0.59
CA ASP A 38 -7.50 -52.62 -0.06
C ASP A 38 -7.35 -52.37 1.46
N ALA A 39 -6.89 -53.39 2.22
CA ALA A 39 -6.63 -53.25 3.64
C ALA A 39 -5.47 -52.25 3.92
N ASP A 40 -4.40 -52.33 3.14
CA ASP A 40 -3.26 -51.41 3.28
C ASP A 40 -3.64 -49.94 2.91
N ILE A 41 -4.46 -49.76 1.88
CA ILE A 41 -5.02 -48.47 1.51
C ILE A 41 -5.90 -47.91 2.64
N MET A 42 -6.77 -48.73 3.22
CA MET A 42 -7.63 -48.29 4.32
C MET A 42 -6.83 -47.92 5.58
N ASN A 43 -5.78 -48.67 5.89
CA ASN A 43 -4.86 -48.33 7.00
C ASN A 43 -4.13 -47.03 6.75
N SER A 44 -3.63 -46.82 5.53
CA SER A 44 -2.96 -45.58 5.12
C SER A 44 -3.90 -44.38 5.21
N PHE A 45 -5.14 -44.54 4.75
CA PHE A 45 -6.17 -43.52 4.84
C PHE A 45 -6.51 -43.13 6.30
N SER A 46 -6.64 -44.16 7.18
CA SER A 46 -6.87 -43.91 8.60
C SER A 46 -5.70 -43.15 9.25
N ASN A 47 -4.47 -43.48 8.91
CA ASN A 47 -3.27 -42.79 9.42
C ASN A 47 -3.25 -41.31 8.96
N ILE A 48 -3.53 -41.05 7.67
CA ILE A 48 -3.62 -39.68 7.15
C ILE A 48 -4.71 -38.87 7.83
N GLN A 49 -5.88 -39.48 8.11
CA GLN A 49 -6.95 -38.81 8.85
C GLN A 49 -6.52 -38.44 10.27
N ASN A 50 -5.80 -39.31 10.95
CA ASN A 50 -5.28 -39.03 12.29
C ASN A 50 -4.24 -37.91 12.28
N GLU A 51 -3.29 -37.94 11.32
CA GLU A 51 -2.31 -36.86 11.15
C GLU A 51 -2.97 -35.53 10.84
N LEU A 52 -3.98 -35.52 9.97
CA LEU A 52 -4.73 -34.31 9.62
C LEU A 52 -5.47 -33.75 10.83
N SER A 53 -6.10 -34.60 11.66
CA SER A 53 -6.74 -34.18 12.90
C SER A 53 -5.74 -33.54 13.86
N GLN A 54 -4.61 -34.17 14.07
CA GLN A 54 -3.55 -33.66 14.95
C GLN A 54 -3.01 -32.30 14.44
N LYS A 55 -2.83 -32.14 13.13
CA LYS A 55 -2.39 -30.87 12.54
C LYS A 55 -3.44 -29.77 12.69
N ASN A 56 -4.70 -30.09 12.57
CA ASN A 56 -5.78 -29.13 12.82
C ASN A 56 -5.84 -28.65 14.27
N ASP A 57 -5.59 -29.55 15.22
CA ASP A 57 -5.53 -29.20 16.65
C ASP A 57 -4.32 -28.30 16.93
N GLU A 58 -3.13 -28.60 16.37
CA GLU A 58 -1.94 -27.76 16.48
C GLU A 58 -2.17 -26.35 15.89
N ILE A 59 -2.82 -26.26 14.73
CA ILE A 59 -3.17 -24.96 14.09
C ILE A 59 -4.17 -24.19 14.97
N SER A 60 -5.15 -24.87 15.56
CA SER A 60 -6.12 -24.21 16.44
C SER A 60 -5.47 -23.63 17.69
N GLU A 61 -4.53 -24.37 18.30
CA GLU A 61 -3.76 -23.90 19.44
C GLU A 61 -2.86 -22.69 19.07
N GLN A 62 -2.15 -22.76 17.94
CA GLN A 62 -1.32 -21.64 17.45
C GLN A 62 -2.15 -20.39 17.17
N ASN A 63 -3.33 -20.54 16.58
CA ASN A 63 -4.24 -19.42 16.33
C ASN A 63 -4.73 -18.79 17.64
N SER A 64 -5.00 -19.58 18.65
CA SER A 64 -5.40 -19.08 19.98
C SER A 64 -4.29 -18.27 20.65
N ILE A 65 -3.04 -18.75 20.56
CA ILE A 65 -1.85 -18.02 21.07
C ILE A 65 -1.68 -16.71 20.31
N HIS A 66 -1.76 -16.73 18.99
CA HIS A 66 -1.61 -15.55 18.14
C HIS A 66 -2.67 -14.47 18.42
N GLU A 67 -3.93 -14.85 18.61
CA GLU A 67 -4.99 -13.90 19.00
C GLU A 67 -4.73 -13.30 20.39
N SER A 68 -4.22 -14.09 21.34
CA SER A 68 -3.85 -13.58 22.66
C SER A 68 -2.71 -12.57 22.60
N GLU A 69 -1.65 -12.86 21.83
CA GLU A 69 -0.53 -11.93 21.61
C GLU A 69 -0.98 -10.64 20.93
N LYS A 70 -1.86 -10.74 19.96
CA LYS A 70 -2.45 -9.61 19.24
C LYS A 70 -3.28 -8.72 20.19
N GLU A 71 -4.07 -9.31 21.09
CA GLU A 71 -4.79 -8.54 22.11
C GLU A 71 -3.86 -7.82 23.07
N GLU A 72 -2.79 -8.49 23.53
CA GLU A 72 -1.80 -7.87 24.40
C GLU A 72 -1.08 -6.70 23.71
N LEU A 73 -0.72 -6.88 22.43
CA LEU A 73 -0.09 -5.83 21.62
C LEU A 73 -1.03 -4.63 21.43
N ASN A 74 -2.30 -4.88 21.16
CA ASN A 74 -3.31 -3.82 21.03
C ASN A 74 -3.51 -3.04 22.34
N ARG A 75 -3.47 -3.71 23.49
CA ARG A 75 -3.49 -3.04 24.80
C ARG A 75 -2.26 -2.14 25.00
N LYS A 76 -1.06 -2.63 24.68
CA LYS A 76 0.17 -1.83 24.74
C LYS A 76 0.13 -0.62 23.82
N ILE A 77 -0.40 -0.78 22.59
CA ILE A 77 -0.59 0.34 21.65
C ILE A 77 -1.58 1.37 22.23
N SER A 78 -2.68 0.93 22.83
CA SER A 78 -3.66 1.82 23.46
C SER A 78 -3.05 2.61 24.62
N ASP A 79 -2.27 1.96 25.49
CA ASP A 79 -1.59 2.61 26.62
C ASP A 79 -0.53 3.62 26.16
N LEU A 80 0.26 3.26 25.14
CA LEU A 80 1.24 4.18 24.55
C LEU A 80 0.57 5.40 23.92
N ASN A 81 -0.52 5.21 23.19
CA ASN A 81 -1.29 6.30 22.60
C ASN A 81 -1.86 7.23 23.68
N ARG A 82 -2.33 6.68 24.81
CA ARG A 82 -2.78 7.47 25.95
C ARG A 82 -1.65 8.26 26.58
N GLN A 83 -0.47 7.68 26.79
CA GLN A 83 0.70 8.38 27.30
C GLN A 83 1.15 9.52 26.38
N ILE A 84 1.14 9.27 25.05
CA ILE A 84 1.42 10.29 24.04
C ILE A 84 0.41 11.43 24.14
N SER A 85 -0.89 11.14 24.28
CA SER A 85 -1.93 12.18 24.42
C SER A 85 -1.73 13.03 25.67
N LEU A 86 -1.45 12.41 26.82
CA LEU A 86 -1.18 13.12 28.08
C LEU A 86 0.07 14.01 27.98
N LYS A 87 1.14 13.51 27.34
CA LYS A 87 2.37 14.28 27.15
C LYS A 87 2.16 15.47 26.21
N ARG A 88 1.26 15.36 25.25
CA ARG A 88 0.85 16.44 24.35
C ARG A 88 0.02 17.51 25.04
N GLU A 89 -0.94 17.11 25.86
CA GLU A 89 -1.71 18.06 26.67
C GLU A 89 -0.81 18.86 27.58
N GLN A 90 0.17 18.21 28.23
CA GLN A 90 1.19 18.87 29.05
C GLN A 90 2.07 19.82 28.24
N SER A 91 2.50 19.39 27.01
CA SER A 91 3.30 20.24 26.13
C SER A 91 2.50 21.43 25.58
N ALA A 92 1.24 21.23 25.21
CA ALA A 92 0.35 22.27 24.75
C ALA A 92 0.02 23.29 25.92
N ALA A 93 -0.22 22.76 27.11
CA ALA A 93 -0.40 23.62 28.32
C ALA A 93 0.86 24.41 28.63
N ALA A 94 2.05 23.82 28.51
CA ALA A 94 3.32 24.52 28.69
C ALA A 94 3.56 25.61 27.63
N ALA A 95 3.15 25.35 26.37
CA ALA A 95 3.23 26.34 25.29
C ALA A 95 2.26 27.51 25.47
N LEU A 96 1.11 27.28 26.08
CA LEU A 96 0.13 28.31 26.44
C LEU A 96 0.62 29.19 27.64
N LEU A 97 1.39 28.58 28.55
CA LEU A 97 1.95 29.30 29.73
C LEU A 97 3.19 30.12 29.39
N ASN A 98 3.91 29.76 28.33
CA ASN A 98 5.06 30.48 27.80
C ASN A 98 4.91 30.70 26.28
N PRO A 99 4.05 31.60 25.81
CA PRO A 99 3.98 31.95 24.42
C PRO A 99 5.33 32.53 24.00
N SER A 100 6.03 31.87 23.08
CA SER A 100 7.22 32.43 22.44
C SER A 100 6.84 33.78 21.82
N PRO A 101 7.51 34.89 22.17
CA PRO A 101 7.21 36.17 21.59
C PRO A 101 7.59 36.13 20.11
N GLY A 102 6.61 36.07 19.21
CA GLY A 102 6.82 36.17 17.78
C GLY A 102 6.14 35.17 16.85
N SER A 103 5.14 34.40 17.30
CA SER A 103 4.37 33.58 16.36
C SER A 103 3.34 34.43 15.59
N GLY A 104 3.81 35.26 14.70
CA GLY A 104 2.99 35.64 13.53
C GLY A 104 2.74 34.38 12.74
N GLY A 105 1.49 33.91 12.73
CA GLY A 105 0.88 32.75 12.09
C GLY A 105 1.71 31.96 11.06
N LYS A 106 2.73 31.23 11.50
CA LYS A 106 3.52 30.35 10.63
C LYS A 106 2.80 29.02 10.45
N THR A 107 2.52 28.66 9.22
CA THR A 107 1.80 27.44 8.89
C THR A 107 2.67 26.46 8.11
N ILE A 108 2.64 25.19 8.51
CA ILE A 108 3.25 24.07 7.80
C ILE A 108 2.17 23.24 7.09
N TYR A 109 2.41 22.94 5.86
CA TYR A 109 1.62 22.03 5.05
C TYR A 109 2.48 20.80 4.72
N LEU A 110 2.23 19.67 5.38
CA LEU A 110 2.85 18.41 4.98
C LEU A 110 2.16 17.90 3.72
N THR A 111 2.95 17.59 2.70
CA THR A 111 2.43 17.09 1.43
C THR A 111 3.14 15.82 1.02
N PHE A 112 2.39 14.85 0.52
CA PHE A 112 2.87 13.53 0.10
C PHE A 112 2.51 13.29 -1.34
N ASP A 113 3.52 13.07 -2.19
CA ASP A 113 3.36 12.78 -3.61
C ASP A 113 3.45 11.27 -3.87
N ASP A 114 2.94 10.82 -5.02
CA ASP A 114 3.07 9.47 -5.58
C ASP A 114 2.28 8.33 -4.89
N GLY A 115 1.56 8.61 -3.83
CA GLY A 115 0.64 7.66 -3.21
C GLY A 115 -0.64 7.42 -4.05
N PRO A 116 -1.50 6.52 -3.59
CA PRO A 116 -1.37 5.73 -2.38
C PRO A 116 -0.43 4.52 -2.50
N SER A 117 0.08 4.05 -1.35
CA SER A 117 1.00 2.92 -1.25
C SER A 117 0.77 2.14 0.06
N PRO A 118 1.49 1.03 0.34
CA PRO A 118 1.46 0.38 1.64
C PRO A 118 1.87 1.30 2.82
N ASN A 119 2.51 2.43 2.54
CA ASN A 119 2.87 3.41 3.54
C ASN A 119 1.73 4.40 3.87
N THR A 120 0.75 4.58 2.99
CA THR A 120 -0.39 5.49 3.20
C THR A 120 -1.10 5.28 4.55
N PRO A 121 -1.52 4.06 4.93
CA PRO A 121 -2.16 3.83 6.24
C PRO A 121 -1.23 4.18 7.43
N ARG A 122 0.06 3.92 7.30
CA ARG A 122 1.07 4.23 8.34
C ARG A 122 1.24 5.74 8.51
N ILE A 123 1.32 6.48 7.41
CA ILE A 123 1.36 7.95 7.41
C ILE A 123 0.10 8.51 8.08
N ILE A 124 -1.09 8.06 7.68
CA ILE A 124 -2.36 8.47 8.26
C ILE A 124 -2.42 8.18 9.76
N SER A 125 -1.96 7.01 10.20
CA SER A 125 -1.89 6.65 11.62
C SER A 125 -1.01 7.62 12.41
N ILE A 126 0.17 7.97 11.89
CA ILE A 126 1.06 8.96 12.51
C ILE A 126 0.38 10.33 12.56
N LEU A 127 -0.16 10.83 11.45
CA LEU A 127 -0.87 12.11 11.40
C LEU A 127 -2.00 12.19 12.44
N ASN A 128 -2.82 11.14 12.52
CA ASN A 128 -3.91 11.03 13.49
C ASN A 128 -3.39 11.05 14.93
N SER A 129 -2.29 10.34 15.20
CA SER A 129 -1.68 10.32 16.51
C SER A 129 -1.19 11.71 16.97
N TYR A 130 -0.90 12.63 16.06
CA TYR A 130 -0.56 14.04 16.35
C TYR A 130 -1.76 14.99 16.21
N GLY A 131 -2.94 14.52 15.86
CA GLY A 131 -4.13 15.34 15.65
C GLY A 131 -3.99 16.31 14.46
N ILE A 132 -3.09 16.04 13.53
CA ILE A 132 -2.83 16.89 12.36
C ILE A 132 -3.30 16.22 11.08
N LYS A 133 -3.44 17.01 10.03
CA LYS A 133 -3.84 16.56 8.70
C LYS A 133 -2.81 17.00 7.65
N ALA A 134 -2.80 16.32 6.52
CA ALA A 134 -1.88 16.56 5.41
C ALA A 134 -2.61 16.58 4.06
N THR A 135 -1.89 16.93 3.00
CA THR A 135 -2.39 16.87 1.62
C THR A 135 -1.63 15.80 0.85
N PHE A 136 -2.37 14.92 0.18
CA PHE A 136 -1.83 13.82 -0.61
C PHE A 136 -2.08 14.09 -2.10
N PHE A 137 -1.01 14.29 -2.85
CA PHE A 137 -1.03 14.41 -4.31
C PHE A 137 -0.91 13.01 -4.90
N VAL A 138 -2.05 12.44 -5.27
CA VAL A 138 -2.14 11.01 -5.59
C VAL A 138 -1.97 10.72 -7.08
N LYS A 139 -1.51 9.51 -7.36
CA LYS A 139 -1.50 8.92 -8.70
C LYS A 139 -2.24 7.59 -8.72
N ASN A 140 -2.46 7.03 -9.92
CA ASN A 140 -3.00 5.68 -10.05
C ASN A 140 -1.96 4.64 -9.64
N THR A 141 -2.35 3.75 -8.72
CA THR A 141 -1.53 2.66 -8.18
C THR A 141 -2.38 1.41 -7.97
N SER A 142 -1.77 0.29 -7.59
CA SER A 142 -2.51 -0.91 -7.15
C SER A 142 -3.19 -0.76 -5.77
N TYR A 143 -3.03 0.39 -5.10
CA TYR A 143 -3.54 0.66 -3.75
C TYR A 143 -4.60 1.78 -3.75
N ASN A 144 -5.31 1.98 -4.85
CA ASN A 144 -6.29 3.07 -5.01
C ASN A 144 -7.38 3.08 -3.94
N ASP A 145 -7.71 1.93 -3.34
CA ASP A 145 -8.68 1.85 -2.25
C ASP A 145 -8.29 2.70 -1.03
N TYR A 146 -6.99 2.92 -0.79
CA TYR A 146 -6.52 3.80 0.29
C TYR A 146 -6.81 5.29 0.05
N MET A 147 -7.25 5.70 -1.15
CA MET A 147 -7.75 7.05 -1.39
C MET A 147 -8.95 7.38 -0.50
N LYS A 148 -9.80 6.38 -0.22
CA LYS A 148 -10.92 6.51 0.75
C LYS A 148 -10.41 6.79 2.16
N ASP A 149 -9.33 6.11 2.57
CA ASP A 149 -8.76 6.27 3.90
C ASP A 149 -8.17 7.68 4.08
N ILE A 150 -7.53 8.24 3.03
CA ILE A 150 -7.04 9.62 3.05
C ILE A 150 -8.19 10.57 3.41
N VAL A 151 -9.30 10.50 2.66
CA VAL A 151 -10.44 11.40 2.83
C VAL A 151 -11.19 11.14 4.14
N ASN A 152 -11.48 9.89 4.46
CA ASN A 152 -12.21 9.49 5.67
C ASN A 152 -11.50 9.90 6.96
N ASN A 153 -10.18 10.05 6.92
CA ASN A 153 -9.39 10.55 8.03
C ASN A 153 -9.20 12.08 8.02
N GLY A 154 -9.92 12.80 7.17
CA GLY A 154 -9.93 14.27 7.11
C GLY A 154 -8.68 14.88 6.48
N ASN A 155 -7.89 14.11 5.74
CA ASN A 155 -6.80 14.63 4.93
C ASN A 155 -7.35 15.14 3.58
N VAL A 156 -6.61 16.02 2.93
CA VAL A 156 -6.95 16.51 1.60
C VAL A 156 -6.34 15.59 0.56
N ILE A 157 -7.16 15.19 -0.43
CA ILE A 157 -6.71 14.48 -1.62
C ILE A 157 -6.59 15.47 -2.77
N ALA A 158 -5.47 15.45 -3.47
CA ALA A 158 -5.13 16.33 -4.57
C ALA A 158 -4.56 15.52 -5.75
N LEU A 159 -4.49 16.11 -6.93
CA LEU A 159 -4.17 15.42 -8.16
C LEU A 159 -2.67 15.53 -8.47
N HIS A 160 -2.02 14.39 -8.76
CA HIS A 160 -0.65 14.39 -9.23
C HIS A 160 -0.53 13.96 -10.69
N SER A 161 -0.90 12.74 -10.98
CA SER A 161 -0.88 12.18 -12.33
C SER A 161 -1.63 10.85 -12.35
N TYR A 162 -2.11 10.41 -13.50
CA TYR A 162 -2.62 9.07 -13.65
C TYR A 162 -1.49 8.07 -13.91
N THR A 163 -0.62 8.35 -14.88
CA THR A 163 0.46 7.44 -15.30
C THR A 163 1.78 7.70 -14.62
N HIS A 164 2.08 8.96 -14.30
CA HIS A 164 3.38 9.46 -13.86
C HIS A 164 4.53 9.10 -14.82
N ASP A 165 4.21 8.85 -16.09
CA ASP A 165 5.20 8.64 -17.14
C ASP A 165 5.48 9.94 -17.88
N TYR A 166 6.63 10.53 -17.63
CA TYR A 166 7.04 11.83 -18.20
C TYR A 166 7.00 11.87 -19.72
N LYS A 167 7.32 10.76 -20.38
CA LYS A 167 7.25 10.66 -21.84
C LYS A 167 5.80 10.78 -22.34
N THR A 168 4.88 10.19 -21.64
CA THR A 168 3.45 10.23 -21.97
C THR A 168 2.86 11.59 -21.61
N ILE A 169 2.97 12.00 -20.34
CA ILE A 169 2.27 13.19 -19.83
C ILE A 169 2.80 14.50 -20.39
N TYR A 170 4.08 14.56 -20.76
CA TYR A 170 4.70 15.78 -21.32
C TYR A 170 4.95 15.70 -22.83
N SER A 171 4.31 14.78 -23.55
CA SER A 171 4.40 14.69 -25.01
C SER A 171 3.63 15.82 -25.71
N SER A 172 2.52 16.26 -25.15
CA SER A 172 1.74 17.41 -25.59
C SER A 172 0.88 17.97 -24.45
N ASP A 173 0.32 19.16 -24.62
CA ASP A 173 -0.61 19.77 -23.68
C ASP A 173 -1.86 18.90 -23.51
N GLU A 174 -2.39 18.35 -24.61
CA GLU A 174 -3.56 17.46 -24.60
C GLU A 174 -3.29 16.16 -23.82
N ALA A 175 -2.10 15.56 -23.99
CA ALA A 175 -1.72 14.36 -23.27
C ALA A 175 -1.65 14.62 -21.75
N PHE A 176 -1.12 15.77 -21.35
CA PHE A 176 -1.12 16.18 -19.94
C PHE A 176 -2.54 16.34 -19.38
N TYR A 177 -3.41 17.07 -20.10
CA TYR A 177 -4.77 17.28 -19.62
C TYR A 177 -5.59 15.99 -19.59
N GLN A 178 -5.34 15.07 -20.51
CA GLN A 178 -6.00 13.75 -20.48
C GLN A 178 -5.56 12.95 -19.26
N ASP A 179 -4.27 12.95 -18.92
CA ASP A 179 -3.72 12.28 -17.73
C ASP A 179 -4.30 12.90 -16.44
N LEU A 180 -4.38 14.24 -16.38
CA LEU A 180 -4.97 14.99 -15.27
C LEU A 180 -6.48 14.68 -15.12
N GLN A 181 -7.21 14.58 -16.21
CA GLN A 181 -8.62 14.20 -16.19
C GLN A 181 -8.80 12.76 -15.69
N ASN A 182 -7.96 11.83 -16.16
CA ASN A 182 -8.02 10.43 -15.76
C ASN A 182 -7.80 10.27 -14.24
N ILE A 183 -6.83 10.97 -13.64
CA ILE A 183 -6.63 10.90 -12.19
C ILE A 183 -7.77 11.61 -11.44
N SER A 184 -8.31 12.71 -11.96
CA SER A 184 -9.47 13.37 -11.37
C SER A 184 -10.69 12.45 -11.32
N ASP A 185 -10.94 11.70 -12.40
CA ASP A 185 -12.06 10.76 -12.47
C ASP A 185 -11.84 9.55 -11.57
N LEU A 186 -10.60 9.05 -11.46
CA LEU A 186 -10.26 7.99 -10.53
C LEU A 186 -10.48 8.43 -9.08
N VAL A 187 -10.00 9.61 -8.69
CA VAL A 187 -10.21 10.17 -7.34
C VAL A 187 -11.69 10.29 -7.04
N TYR A 188 -12.48 10.82 -7.99
CA TYR A 188 -13.93 10.92 -7.81
C TYR A 188 -14.60 9.55 -7.67
N LEU A 189 -14.20 8.58 -8.49
CA LEU A 189 -14.73 7.21 -8.43
C LEU A 189 -14.45 6.56 -7.07
N GLN A 190 -13.26 6.77 -6.53
CA GLN A 190 -12.84 6.18 -5.26
C GLN A 190 -13.43 6.90 -4.05
N THR A 191 -13.59 8.22 -4.09
CA THR A 191 -13.83 9.02 -2.89
C THR A 191 -15.08 9.89 -2.93
N GLY A 192 -15.68 10.11 -4.10
CA GLY A 192 -16.73 11.09 -4.32
C GLY A 192 -16.24 12.55 -4.33
N VAL A 193 -14.93 12.79 -4.18
CA VAL A 193 -14.35 14.14 -4.11
C VAL A 193 -13.88 14.59 -5.50
N ARG A 194 -14.24 15.83 -5.89
CA ARG A 194 -13.66 16.53 -7.04
C ARG A 194 -12.63 17.53 -6.51
N SER A 195 -11.33 17.24 -6.72
CA SER A 195 -10.24 18.15 -6.35
C SER A 195 -9.86 19.04 -7.53
N ASN A 196 -9.70 20.34 -7.27
CA ASN A 196 -9.10 21.29 -8.20
C ASN A 196 -7.66 21.67 -7.82
N ILE A 197 -7.11 21.00 -6.81
CA ILE A 197 -5.74 21.19 -6.33
C ILE A 197 -4.87 20.13 -6.99
N MET A 198 -3.73 20.54 -7.56
CA MET A 198 -2.82 19.64 -8.23
C MET A 198 -1.34 19.98 -7.98
N ARG A 199 -0.47 19.04 -8.30
CA ARG A 199 0.99 19.23 -8.39
C ARG A 199 1.49 18.56 -9.66
N PHE A 200 2.33 19.28 -10.41
CA PHE A 200 2.98 18.71 -11.59
C PHE A 200 4.00 17.63 -11.19
N PRO A 201 4.08 16.48 -11.87
CA PRO A 201 5.19 15.55 -11.74
C PRO A 201 6.55 16.26 -11.98
N GLY A 202 7.38 16.28 -10.93
CA GLY A 202 8.65 17.01 -10.91
C GLY A 202 8.55 18.52 -10.67
N GLY A 203 7.34 19.03 -10.38
CA GLY A 203 7.09 20.45 -10.10
C GLY A 203 7.04 21.36 -11.32
N GLY A 204 6.63 22.61 -11.11
CA GLY A 204 6.53 23.65 -12.15
C GLY A 204 7.88 24.00 -12.79
N SER A 205 8.99 23.77 -12.07
CA SER A 205 10.36 24.00 -12.58
C SER A 205 10.95 22.79 -13.33
N ASN A 206 10.16 21.75 -13.58
CA ASN A 206 10.62 20.53 -14.23
C ASN A 206 11.27 20.81 -15.60
N THR A 207 12.49 20.35 -15.78
CA THR A 207 13.25 20.47 -17.04
C THR A 207 13.29 19.18 -17.87
N VAL A 208 12.88 18.05 -17.27
CA VAL A 208 12.86 16.75 -17.98
C VAL A 208 11.80 16.76 -19.09
N SER A 209 10.67 17.42 -18.86
CA SER A 209 9.59 17.60 -19.83
C SER A 209 10.04 18.26 -21.14
N LYS A 210 11.09 19.11 -21.09
CA LYS A 210 11.70 19.77 -22.25
C LYS A 210 12.21 18.80 -23.32
N LYS A 211 12.56 17.56 -22.91
CA LYS A 211 12.99 16.50 -23.83
C LYS A 211 11.86 16.01 -24.73
N TYR A 212 10.62 16.16 -24.29
CA TYR A 212 9.44 15.65 -24.97
C TYR A 212 8.70 16.77 -25.71
N SER A 213 8.54 17.93 -25.07
CA SER A 213 7.89 19.10 -25.67
C SER A 213 8.52 20.38 -25.11
N PRO A 214 9.41 21.06 -25.88
CA PRO A 214 10.00 22.31 -25.44
C PRO A 214 8.95 23.39 -25.14
N GLY A 215 9.12 24.11 -24.03
CA GLY A 215 8.18 25.15 -23.58
C GLY A 215 6.89 24.65 -22.97
N ILE A 216 6.72 23.32 -22.79
CA ILE A 216 5.46 22.76 -22.30
C ILE A 216 5.11 23.24 -20.89
N MET A 217 6.08 23.33 -19.96
CA MET A 217 5.75 23.80 -18.60
C MET A 217 5.28 25.24 -18.58
N THR A 218 5.81 26.11 -19.44
CA THR A 218 5.33 27.48 -19.58
C THR A 218 3.86 27.53 -20.01
N ARG A 219 3.45 26.67 -20.95
CA ARG A 219 2.06 26.60 -21.39
C ARG A 219 1.15 25.96 -20.32
N LEU A 220 1.60 24.86 -19.69
CA LEU A 220 0.81 24.13 -18.72
C LEU A 220 0.58 24.92 -17.43
N THR A 221 1.60 25.63 -16.91
CA THR A 221 1.44 26.44 -15.68
C THR A 221 0.42 27.57 -15.83
N GLN A 222 0.24 28.08 -17.05
CA GLN A 222 -0.83 29.03 -17.38
C GLN A 222 -2.17 28.32 -17.64
N GLY A 223 -2.16 27.30 -18.47
CA GLY A 223 -3.36 26.62 -18.94
C GLY A 223 -4.10 25.80 -17.88
N VAL A 224 -3.46 25.37 -16.78
CA VAL A 224 -4.17 24.69 -15.66
C VAL A 224 -5.07 25.67 -14.92
N ALA A 225 -4.62 26.92 -14.71
CA ALA A 225 -5.42 27.95 -14.07
C ALA A 225 -6.67 28.33 -14.91
N GLU A 226 -6.53 28.40 -16.24
CA GLU A 226 -7.64 28.64 -17.16
C GLU A 226 -8.71 27.54 -17.08
N ARG A 227 -8.33 26.33 -16.64
CA ARG A 227 -9.21 25.18 -16.44
C ARG A 227 -9.70 25.04 -15.01
N GLY A 228 -9.45 26.04 -14.15
CA GLY A 228 -9.90 26.08 -12.76
C GLY A 228 -9.07 25.25 -11.79
N TYR A 229 -7.91 24.75 -12.20
CA TYR A 229 -7.00 24.09 -11.30
C TYR A 229 -6.01 25.06 -10.65
N ILE A 230 -5.61 24.77 -9.41
CA ILE A 230 -4.58 25.49 -8.66
C ILE A 230 -3.44 24.49 -8.43
N TYR A 231 -2.25 24.82 -8.95
CA TYR A 231 -1.10 23.95 -8.71
C TYR A 231 -0.22 24.49 -7.56
N TYR A 232 0.42 23.56 -6.86
CA TYR A 232 1.29 23.84 -5.73
C TYR A 232 2.62 23.11 -5.90
N ASP A 233 3.71 23.88 -5.92
CA ASP A 233 5.05 23.37 -5.71
C ASP A 233 5.34 23.30 -4.18
N TRP A 234 6.58 23.37 -3.80
CA TRP A 234 7.04 23.33 -2.42
C TRP A 234 8.16 24.34 -2.19
N ASN A 235 8.36 24.75 -0.96
CA ASN A 235 9.50 25.58 -0.57
C ASN A 235 10.36 24.91 0.52
N CYS A 236 10.04 23.69 0.92
CA CYS A 236 10.86 22.85 1.77
C CYS A 236 10.88 21.44 1.20
N SER A 237 12.06 20.96 0.79
CA SER A 237 12.23 19.59 0.28
C SER A 237 12.82 18.70 1.36
N SER A 238 12.20 17.54 1.61
CA SER A 238 12.73 16.50 2.47
C SER A 238 13.99 15.82 1.91
N GLY A 239 14.20 15.90 0.59
CA GLY A 239 15.27 15.19 -0.11
C GLY A 239 15.03 13.69 -0.24
N ASP A 240 13.86 13.18 0.15
CA ASP A 240 13.54 11.74 0.12
C ASP A 240 13.45 11.15 -1.30
N ALA A 241 13.25 12.00 -2.32
CA ALA A 241 13.27 11.60 -3.74
C ALA A 241 14.65 11.26 -4.29
N MET A 242 15.74 11.62 -3.61
CA MET A 242 17.10 11.44 -4.12
C MET A 242 17.48 9.98 -4.36
N LYS A 243 16.88 9.05 -3.59
CA LYS A 243 17.08 7.60 -3.70
C LYS A 243 15.79 6.87 -3.27
N ASN A 244 15.68 5.60 -3.59
CA ASN A 244 14.55 4.77 -3.10
C ASN A 244 14.48 4.81 -1.56
N THR A 245 15.64 4.71 -0.89
CA THR A 245 15.75 4.80 0.57
C THR A 245 16.82 5.82 0.92
N VAL A 246 16.40 6.96 1.47
CA VAL A 246 17.28 7.99 2.03
C VAL A 246 17.32 7.79 3.55
N PRO A 247 18.47 7.88 4.25
CA PRO A 247 18.52 7.76 5.69
C PRO A 247 17.56 8.73 6.38
N LYS A 248 16.87 8.24 7.42
CA LYS A 248 15.90 9.02 8.22
C LYS A 248 16.48 10.36 8.67
N GLU A 249 17.70 10.34 9.20
CA GLU A 249 18.40 11.52 9.74
C GLU A 249 18.62 12.59 8.66
N THR A 250 18.88 12.16 7.42
CA THR A 250 19.04 13.06 6.27
C THR A 250 17.73 13.73 5.91
N ILE A 251 16.61 12.98 5.92
CA ILE A 251 15.28 13.50 5.66
C ILE A 251 14.90 14.54 6.73
N VAL A 252 15.08 14.19 8.00
CA VAL A 252 14.82 15.08 9.13
C VAL A 252 15.66 16.37 9.04
N ALA A 253 16.97 16.23 8.79
CA ALA A 253 17.88 17.37 8.67
C ALA A 253 17.50 18.30 7.49
N SER A 254 17.00 17.73 6.39
CA SER A 254 16.52 18.49 5.25
C SER A 254 15.24 19.28 5.59
N CYS A 255 14.29 18.64 6.25
CA CYS A 255 13.04 19.28 6.68
C CYS A 255 13.28 20.39 7.74
N LYS A 256 14.35 20.30 8.53
CA LYS A 256 14.74 21.35 9.51
C LYS A 256 15.32 22.60 8.86
N LYS A 257 15.67 22.58 7.57
CA LYS A 257 16.11 23.75 6.79
C LYS A 257 14.89 24.56 6.32
N VAL A 258 14.16 25.11 7.26
CA VAL A 258 12.90 25.81 6.99
C VAL A 258 13.18 27.16 6.31
N PRO A 259 12.51 27.47 5.18
CA PRO A 259 12.63 28.77 4.56
C PRO A 259 12.08 29.89 5.46
N SER A 260 12.57 31.12 5.29
CA SER A 260 12.02 32.30 5.96
C SER A 260 10.70 32.72 5.32
N ALA A 261 9.65 31.88 5.48
CA ALA A 261 8.32 32.11 4.93
C ALA A 261 7.26 31.82 6.01
N SER A 262 6.15 32.55 5.94
CA SER A 262 5.00 32.31 6.83
C SER A 262 4.26 31.00 6.50
N ASN A 263 4.29 30.60 5.23
CA ASN A 263 3.70 29.35 4.73
C ASN A 263 4.79 28.43 4.21
N VAL A 264 4.92 27.25 4.77
CA VAL A 264 5.93 26.26 4.40
C VAL A 264 5.24 25.00 3.86
N ILE A 265 5.41 24.71 2.58
CA ILE A 265 4.92 23.49 1.96
C ILE A 265 6.08 22.50 1.87
N VAL A 266 5.96 21.40 2.60
CA VAL A 266 6.99 20.35 2.67
C VAL A 266 6.68 19.25 1.67
N LEU A 267 7.64 18.98 0.77
CA LEU A 267 7.57 17.85 -0.16
C LEU A 267 8.10 16.59 0.51
N LEU A 268 7.26 15.58 0.57
CA LEU A 268 7.52 14.19 0.97
C LEU A 268 6.90 13.26 -0.07
N HIS A 269 7.29 11.99 -0.07
CA HIS A 269 6.72 11.00 -1.01
C HIS A 269 6.08 9.82 -0.26
N ASP A 270 4.94 9.37 -0.77
CA ASP A 270 4.21 8.19 -0.30
C ASP A 270 4.29 7.07 -1.34
N THR A 271 5.47 6.47 -1.48
CA THR A 271 5.64 5.23 -2.25
C THR A 271 6.07 4.09 -1.35
N GLY A 272 5.87 2.85 -1.78
CA GLY A 272 6.25 1.67 -1.01
C GLY A 272 7.73 1.60 -0.62
N ALA A 273 8.61 2.30 -1.33
CA ALA A 273 10.04 2.38 -1.02
C ALA A 273 10.39 3.41 0.08
N LYS A 274 9.46 4.28 0.48
CA LYS A 274 9.70 5.43 1.38
C LYS A 274 9.47 5.10 2.88
N ASN A 275 9.88 3.92 3.33
CA ASN A 275 9.76 3.55 4.74
C ASN A 275 10.47 4.52 5.69
N THR A 276 11.66 4.98 5.31
CA THR A 276 12.43 5.95 6.11
C THR A 276 11.79 7.35 6.17
N THR A 277 10.99 7.73 5.15
CA THR A 277 10.14 8.92 5.20
C THR A 277 9.06 8.79 6.28
N VAL A 278 8.41 7.62 6.34
CA VAL A 278 7.43 7.32 7.40
C VAL A 278 8.07 7.35 8.77
N GLU A 279 9.26 6.76 8.93
CA GLU A 279 10.01 6.75 10.19
C GLU A 279 10.50 8.16 10.61
N ALA A 280 10.76 9.04 9.65
CA ALA A 280 11.18 10.42 9.91
C ALA A 280 10.02 11.34 10.35
N LEU A 281 8.79 10.99 9.99
CA LEU A 281 7.62 11.86 10.13
C LEU A 281 7.36 12.33 11.59
N PRO A 282 7.43 11.47 12.64
CA PRO A 282 7.26 11.92 14.00
C PRO A 282 8.26 13.03 14.40
N GLU A 283 9.53 12.85 14.09
CA GLU A 283 10.58 13.82 14.45
C GLU A 283 10.43 15.15 13.68
N ILE A 284 9.97 15.09 12.42
CA ILE A 284 9.65 16.27 11.61
C ILE A 284 8.50 17.04 12.23
N ILE A 285 7.42 16.36 12.63
CA ILE A 285 6.24 16.96 13.25
C ILE A 285 6.62 17.61 14.57
N GLU A 286 7.32 16.90 15.46
CA GLU A 286 7.75 17.40 16.76
C GLU A 286 8.65 18.63 16.63
N TYR A 287 9.55 18.63 15.66
CA TYR A 287 10.39 19.79 15.38
C TYR A 287 9.56 21.03 15.02
N TYR A 288 8.62 20.92 14.09
CA TYR A 288 7.80 22.06 13.72
C TYR A 288 6.88 22.54 14.84
N LEU A 289 6.31 21.63 15.64
CA LEU A 289 5.55 21.97 16.83
C LEU A 289 6.41 22.73 17.82
N SER A 290 7.65 22.29 18.08
CA SER A 290 8.60 22.97 18.97
C SER A 290 9.01 24.37 18.49
N CYS A 291 8.95 24.60 17.16
CA CYS A 291 9.22 25.89 16.54
C CYS A 291 7.97 26.81 16.47
N GLY A 292 6.84 26.39 17.05
CA GLY A 292 5.61 27.18 17.11
C GLY A 292 4.83 27.24 15.78
N TYR A 293 5.05 26.28 14.87
CA TYR A 293 4.25 26.17 13.66
C TYR A 293 2.90 25.51 13.92
N THR A 294 1.88 25.97 13.21
CA THR A 294 0.59 25.28 13.10
C THR A 294 0.55 24.45 11.83
N PHE A 295 -0.10 23.28 11.90
CA PHE A 295 -0.28 22.42 10.74
C PHE A 295 -1.62 22.68 10.08
N SER A 296 -1.64 22.67 8.74
CA SER A 296 -2.87 22.79 7.96
C SER A 296 -2.77 21.94 6.68
N THR A 297 -3.90 21.77 6.02
CA THR A 297 -3.99 21.16 4.68
C THR A 297 -4.05 22.26 3.63
N ILE A 298 -3.59 21.96 2.42
CA ILE A 298 -3.73 22.87 1.28
C ILE A 298 -5.22 22.97 0.90
N THR A 299 -5.69 24.21 0.75
CA THR A 299 -7.01 24.56 0.24
C THR A 299 -6.88 25.55 -0.92
N ALA A 300 -7.99 25.86 -1.60
CA ALA A 300 -7.97 26.87 -2.66
C ALA A 300 -7.53 28.27 -2.18
N ASP A 301 -7.69 28.54 -0.89
CA ASP A 301 -7.29 29.82 -0.26
C ASP A 301 -5.84 29.83 0.23
N THR A 302 -5.14 28.69 0.20
CA THR A 302 -3.74 28.61 0.60
C THR A 302 -2.88 29.39 -0.40
N PRO A 303 -2.04 30.34 0.06
CA PRO A 303 -1.15 31.05 -0.84
C PRO A 303 -0.25 30.09 -1.62
N PRO A 304 -0.29 30.06 -2.96
CA PRO A 304 0.45 29.09 -3.73
C PRO A 304 1.96 29.35 -3.67
N VAL A 305 2.73 28.29 -3.63
CA VAL A 305 4.17 28.29 -3.86
C VAL A 305 4.41 27.81 -5.26
N HIS A 306 4.99 28.65 -6.09
CA HIS A 306 5.35 28.31 -7.48
C HIS A 306 6.85 28.40 -7.67
N HIS A 307 7.44 27.37 -8.23
CA HIS A 307 8.82 27.42 -8.69
C HIS A 307 8.93 28.26 -9.96
N LYS A 308 10.10 28.84 -10.17
CA LYS A 308 10.40 29.51 -11.44
C LYS A 308 10.35 28.47 -12.56
N VAL A 309 9.54 28.74 -13.57
CA VAL A 309 9.44 27.88 -14.75
C VAL A 309 10.71 28.00 -15.56
N ASN A 310 11.32 26.88 -15.93
CA ASN A 310 12.62 26.79 -16.65
C ASN A 310 12.48 26.10 -18.02
N ASN A 311 11.28 25.87 -18.48
CA ASN A 311 10.98 25.18 -19.74
C ASN A 311 9.83 25.87 -20.49
#